data_f131bc16b697d4bfe6f89119ba992160
#
_entry.id   f131bc16b697d4bfe6f89119ba992160
#
_cell.length_a   1.000
_cell.length_b   1.000
_cell.length_c   1.000
_cell.angle_alpha   90.00
_cell.angle_beta   90.00
_cell.angle_gamma   90.00
#
_symmetry.space_group_name_H-M   'P 1'
#
loop_
_entity.id
_entity.type
_entity.pdbx_description
1 polymer ?
#
loop_
_entity_poly.entity_id
_entity_poly.type
_entity_poly.pdbx_seq_one_letter_code
_entity_poly.pdbx_strand_id
1 'polypeptide(L)'
;MNNNDNKLTIEQKRCNIIKYCTFYRRNINLYASRHLMIKLKPFQHIMLYLMGISQVYFAVCSRGSGKTFIVALYAFCKCLLYPYSEVHLTSSTIVQATKMLKDKAENELCKKLSPILKYYYDNGLIVFHYGKEEIWVEFTMNGSKMWVDPATDSARGGRATLLIFEECRLLKKQIIDSVFTKMSHPRQAMFLNLPQYQNDNGTPKQRWIEDAQEIYITSSRYKSEWWWRSFKNVVQECFTNKKIEYNFFAFDIFLSIQFGLKTVNDYFKAKKMSTDIEHRMEDCNEALGEAEDAFFKLESFKNNQVHKRAYRFPTINNIAQKDNLGNREKQEDEIRLLWIDFAFANTTGAEENDQSVIGCTSLIKKDDKYKRITDYITTHPASDSDGIDLKIREMFWDYKADYIVFDLRNGGEVMYNDLTKPRQHTSRNPQEWNEHGFTVSNNLKYHTVTQQKIEDLISRTIDPQAIPCLIPMQGTTELNSNMWLDLQKKLRDGEIDLLIEDIEFEQQMEDVKEYYSATDEERMNIKLPYIMTEALINEAINLSQEWREGKVKLTEPRTGTKDIIVSFAYGNYVSSLIINDLEKQDNNDEINLDEWSWLSGC
;
A
#
# COMPACT_ATOMS: atom_id res chain seq x y z
N MET A 1 -65.60 -21.42 25.68
CA MET A 1 -64.53 -21.41 24.68
C MET A 1 -63.30 -21.96 25.33
N ASN A 2 -62.89 -23.20 24.97
CA ASN A 2 -61.80 -23.92 25.56
C ASN A 2 -60.45 -23.30 25.17
N ASN A 3 -59.78 -22.64 26.10
CA ASN A 3 -58.36 -22.28 25.97
C ASN A 3 -57.52 -23.55 26.24
N ASN A 4 -57.39 -24.40 25.22
CA ASN A 4 -56.32 -25.38 25.17
C ASN A 4 -55.02 -24.66 24.83
N ASP A 5 -54.37 -24.10 25.84
CA ASP A 5 -52.95 -23.71 25.77
C ASP A 5 -52.14 -24.99 25.57
N ASN A 6 -51.83 -25.34 24.33
CA ASN A 6 -50.92 -26.42 23.95
C ASN A 6 -49.50 -26.06 24.45
N LYS A 7 -49.27 -26.21 25.78
CA LYS A 7 -47.93 -26.07 26.37
C LYS A 7 -47.08 -27.23 25.85
N LEU A 8 -46.15 -26.91 24.96
CA LEU A 8 -45.14 -27.85 24.46
C LEU A 8 -44.44 -28.55 25.61
N THR A 9 -44.30 -29.87 25.54
CA THR A 9 -43.49 -30.64 26.49
C THR A 9 -42.01 -30.18 26.45
N ILE A 10 -41.26 -30.48 27.51
CA ILE A 10 -39.82 -30.18 27.57
C ILE A 10 -39.07 -30.81 26.38
N GLU A 11 -39.45 -32.02 26.01
CA GLU A 11 -38.84 -32.75 24.91
C GLU A 11 -39.15 -32.11 23.54
N GLN A 12 -40.38 -31.66 23.34
CA GLN A 12 -40.77 -30.90 22.14
C GLN A 12 -40.02 -29.56 22.06
N LYS A 13 -39.84 -28.85 23.16
CA LYS A 13 -39.05 -27.61 23.22
C LYS A 13 -37.59 -27.86 22.86
N ARG A 14 -36.97 -28.93 23.41
CA ARG A 14 -35.60 -29.36 23.08
C ARG A 14 -35.46 -29.68 21.59
N CYS A 15 -36.37 -30.46 21.03
CA CYS A 15 -36.40 -30.84 19.63
C CYS A 15 -36.51 -29.59 18.73
N ASN A 16 -37.36 -28.64 19.08
CA ASN A 16 -37.53 -27.38 18.34
C ASN A 16 -36.24 -26.53 18.38
N ILE A 17 -35.58 -26.43 19.54
CA ILE A 17 -34.30 -25.71 19.67
C ILE A 17 -33.22 -26.36 18.79
N ILE A 18 -33.11 -27.68 18.80
CA ILE A 18 -32.15 -28.42 17.96
C ILE A 18 -32.42 -28.16 16.48
N LYS A 19 -33.67 -28.24 16.03
CA LYS A 19 -34.06 -27.93 14.64
C LYS A 19 -33.73 -26.51 14.27
N TYR A 20 -34.03 -25.54 15.15
CA TYR A 20 -33.74 -24.12 14.98
C TYR A 20 -32.24 -23.88 14.83
N CYS A 21 -31.44 -24.37 15.77
CA CYS A 21 -29.97 -24.20 15.71
C CYS A 21 -29.38 -24.89 14.48
N THR A 22 -29.82 -26.11 14.14
CA THR A 22 -29.33 -26.83 12.96
C THR A 22 -29.63 -26.09 11.67
N PHE A 23 -30.85 -25.55 11.55
CA PHE A 23 -31.24 -24.77 10.38
C PHE A 23 -30.38 -23.49 10.23
N TYR A 24 -30.25 -22.71 11.30
CA TYR A 24 -29.54 -21.43 11.22
C TYR A 24 -28.02 -21.57 11.19
N ARG A 25 -27.44 -22.62 11.74
CA ARG A 25 -26.01 -22.94 11.56
C ARG A 25 -25.64 -23.22 10.10
N ARG A 26 -26.56 -23.82 9.34
CA ARG A 26 -26.41 -24.03 7.88
C ARG A 26 -26.77 -22.80 7.04
N ASN A 27 -27.51 -21.85 7.61
CA ASN A 27 -28.05 -20.70 6.93
C ASN A 27 -27.79 -19.42 7.75
N ILE A 28 -26.53 -19.11 8.00
CA ILE A 28 -26.13 -17.95 8.83
C ILE A 28 -26.66 -16.63 8.26
N ASN A 29 -26.71 -16.50 6.93
CA ASN A 29 -27.32 -15.38 6.24
C ASN A 29 -28.81 -15.17 6.60
N LEU A 30 -29.54 -16.25 6.78
CA LEU A 30 -30.96 -16.20 7.23
C LEU A 30 -31.07 -15.92 8.73
N TYR A 31 -30.11 -16.37 9.53
CA TYR A 31 -30.03 -16.00 10.94
C TYR A 31 -29.84 -14.48 11.10
N ALA A 32 -28.86 -13.92 10.40
CA ALA A 32 -28.61 -12.50 10.41
C ALA A 32 -29.82 -11.66 9.96
N SER A 33 -30.50 -12.07 8.87
CA SER A 33 -31.61 -11.31 8.31
C SER A 33 -32.94 -11.53 9.03
N ARG A 34 -33.27 -12.77 9.42
CA ARG A 34 -34.59 -13.09 10.01
C ARG A 34 -34.62 -13.02 11.53
N HIS A 35 -33.56 -13.52 12.20
CA HIS A 35 -33.49 -13.51 13.66
C HIS A 35 -32.91 -12.20 14.19
N LEU A 36 -31.71 -11.79 13.69
CA LEU A 36 -31.11 -10.53 14.11
C LEU A 36 -31.73 -9.29 13.44
N MET A 37 -32.64 -9.49 12.50
CA MET A 37 -33.41 -8.45 11.78
C MET A 37 -32.53 -7.44 11.03
N ILE A 38 -31.35 -7.86 10.56
CA ILE A 38 -30.42 -7.00 9.83
C ILE A 38 -30.73 -7.06 8.33
N LYS A 39 -30.95 -5.88 7.73
CA LYS A 39 -31.17 -5.78 6.28
C LYS A 39 -29.86 -5.94 5.51
N LEU A 40 -29.75 -7.02 4.76
CA LEU A 40 -28.57 -7.37 3.96
C LEU A 40 -28.84 -7.15 2.48
N LYS A 41 -27.79 -6.78 1.73
CA LYS A 41 -27.80 -6.78 0.27
C LYS A 41 -27.63 -8.22 -0.24
N PRO A 42 -28.08 -8.55 -1.48
CA PRO A 42 -27.99 -9.91 -2.03
C PRO A 42 -26.59 -10.52 -1.96
N PHE A 43 -25.55 -9.79 -2.35
CA PHE A 43 -24.17 -10.30 -2.29
C PHE A 43 -23.69 -10.53 -0.83
N GLN A 44 -24.16 -9.75 0.14
CA GLN A 44 -23.86 -9.93 1.56
C GLN A 44 -24.48 -11.22 2.10
N HIS A 45 -25.66 -11.57 1.61
CA HIS A 45 -26.27 -12.89 1.91
C HIS A 45 -25.40 -14.03 1.40
N ILE A 46 -24.86 -13.91 0.17
CA ILE A 46 -23.97 -14.91 -0.42
C ILE A 46 -22.68 -15.04 0.40
N MET A 47 -22.04 -13.92 0.74
CA MET A 47 -20.81 -13.91 1.55
C MET A 47 -21.02 -14.62 2.90
N LEU A 48 -22.07 -14.24 3.65
CA LEU A 48 -22.38 -14.88 4.94
C LEU A 48 -22.70 -16.37 4.81
N TYR A 49 -23.41 -16.77 3.75
CA TYR A 49 -23.70 -18.17 3.48
C TYR A 49 -22.41 -18.96 3.20
N LEU A 50 -21.56 -18.45 2.30
CA LEU A 50 -20.28 -19.07 1.96
C LEU A 50 -19.36 -19.16 3.20
N MET A 51 -19.24 -18.11 4.01
CA MET A 51 -18.51 -18.18 5.28
C MET A 51 -19.06 -19.28 6.20
N GLY A 52 -20.40 -19.42 6.25
CA GLY A 52 -21.06 -20.38 7.13
C GLY A 52 -20.81 -21.84 6.77
N ILE A 53 -20.58 -22.15 5.51
CA ILE A 53 -20.33 -23.52 5.01
C ILE A 53 -18.84 -23.82 4.80
N SER A 54 -17.95 -22.82 4.87
CA SER A 54 -16.53 -22.97 4.60
C SER A 54 -15.76 -23.35 5.86
N GLN A 55 -14.73 -24.17 5.68
CA GLN A 55 -13.66 -24.31 6.66
C GLN A 55 -12.56 -23.27 6.38
N VAL A 56 -12.27 -23.00 5.10
CA VAL A 56 -11.38 -21.92 4.66
C VAL A 56 -12.13 -21.03 3.69
N TYR A 57 -12.20 -19.75 3.99
CA TYR A 57 -12.86 -18.75 3.15
C TYR A 57 -11.90 -17.61 2.82
N PHE A 58 -11.83 -17.23 1.55
CA PHE A 58 -10.98 -16.11 1.10
C PHE A 58 -11.78 -15.11 0.27
N ALA A 59 -11.86 -13.86 0.73
CA ALA A 59 -12.54 -12.81 -0.02
C ALA A 59 -11.58 -11.70 -0.43
N VAL A 60 -11.66 -11.32 -1.72
CA VAL A 60 -10.94 -10.17 -2.29
C VAL A 60 -11.97 -9.17 -2.78
N CYS A 61 -12.09 -8.04 -2.10
CA CYS A 61 -13.19 -7.10 -2.30
C CYS A 61 -12.68 -5.67 -2.38
N SER A 62 -13.28 -4.86 -3.26
CA SER A 62 -12.93 -3.44 -3.39
C SER A 62 -13.11 -2.65 -2.08
N ARG A 63 -12.43 -1.53 -1.97
CA ARG A 63 -12.51 -0.65 -0.80
C ARG A 63 -13.92 -0.05 -0.65
N GLY A 64 -14.41 0.03 0.59
CA GLY A 64 -15.75 0.58 0.88
C GLY A 64 -16.92 -0.33 0.51
N SER A 65 -16.70 -1.61 0.24
CA SER A 65 -17.69 -2.62 -0.11
C SER A 65 -18.48 -3.20 1.09
N GLY A 66 -18.15 -2.77 2.32
CA GLY A 66 -18.78 -3.29 3.53
C GLY A 66 -18.23 -4.65 3.99
N LYS A 67 -17.05 -5.07 3.50
CA LYS A 67 -16.40 -6.34 3.88
C LYS A 67 -16.22 -6.47 5.39
N THR A 68 -15.66 -5.44 6.05
CA THR A 68 -15.45 -5.40 7.50
C THR A 68 -16.75 -5.58 8.30
N PHE A 69 -17.85 -4.95 7.84
CA PHE A 69 -19.17 -5.11 8.45
C PHE A 69 -19.67 -6.55 8.38
N ILE A 70 -19.55 -7.21 7.24
CA ILE A 70 -20.00 -8.60 7.04
C ILE A 70 -19.19 -9.57 7.89
N VAL A 71 -17.90 -9.36 8.02
CA VAL A 71 -17.02 -10.18 8.87
C VAL A 71 -17.37 -10.04 10.34
N ALA A 72 -17.59 -8.82 10.83
CA ALA A 72 -18.04 -8.57 12.19
C ALA A 72 -19.39 -9.25 12.46
N LEU A 73 -20.33 -9.14 11.54
CA LEU A 73 -21.64 -9.80 11.63
C LEU A 73 -21.51 -11.33 11.65
N TYR A 74 -20.63 -11.88 10.80
CA TYR A 74 -20.37 -13.33 10.79
C TYR A 74 -19.80 -13.81 12.12
N ALA A 75 -18.79 -13.13 12.66
CA ALA A 75 -18.19 -13.45 13.95
C ALA A 75 -19.24 -13.46 15.08
N PHE A 76 -20.13 -12.46 15.09
CA PHE A 76 -21.25 -12.40 16.05
C PHE A 76 -22.23 -13.56 15.88
N CYS A 77 -22.63 -13.87 14.65
CA CYS A 77 -23.49 -15.02 14.38
C CYS A 77 -22.83 -16.33 14.83
N LYS A 78 -21.53 -16.49 14.62
CA LYS A 78 -20.76 -17.66 15.08
C LYS A 78 -20.78 -17.75 16.60
N CYS A 79 -20.44 -16.67 17.32
CA CYS A 79 -20.48 -16.64 18.78
C CYS A 79 -21.88 -16.93 19.35
N LEU A 80 -22.95 -16.46 18.72
CA LEU A 80 -24.32 -16.66 19.18
C LEU A 80 -24.83 -18.09 18.94
N LEU A 81 -24.53 -18.67 17.77
CA LEU A 81 -25.04 -19.97 17.35
C LEU A 81 -24.20 -21.16 17.87
N TYR A 82 -22.93 -20.92 18.19
CA TYR A 82 -21.98 -21.94 18.58
C TYR A 82 -21.41 -21.64 19.98
N PRO A 83 -21.99 -22.13 21.05
CA PRO A 83 -21.52 -21.91 22.43
C PRO A 83 -20.04 -22.26 22.59
N TYR A 84 -19.32 -21.51 23.43
CA TYR A 84 -17.90 -21.68 23.69
C TYR A 84 -17.02 -21.50 22.43
N SER A 85 -17.45 -20.66 21.49
CA SER A 85 -16.59 -20.25 20.38
C SER A 85 -15.54 -19.26 20.87
N GLU A 86 -14.31 -19.47 20.43
CA GLU A 86 -13.18 -18.57 20.63
C GLU A 86 -12.79 -18.01 19.24
N VAL A 87 -13.17 -16.75 19.00
CA VAL A 87 -12.94 -16.05 17.74
C VAL A 87 -11.75 -15.11 17.91
N HIS A 88 -10.76 -15.21 17.07
CA HIS A 88 -9.60 -14.34 17.06
C HIS A 88 -9.58 -13.49 15.80
N LEU A 89 -9.63 -12.17 15.98
CA LEU A 89 -9.59 -11.18 14.91
C LEU A 89 -8.24 -10.49 14.89
N THR A 90 -7.56 -10.53 13.77
CA THR A 90 -6.33 -9.77 13.56
C THR A 90 -6.39 -8.95 12.28
N SER A 91 -5.73 -7.80 12.28
CA SER A 91 -5.53 -6.92 11.14
C SER A 91 -4.09 -6.42 11.15
N SER A 92 -3.70 -5.62 10.16
CA SER A 92 -2.32 -5.08 10.08
C SER A 92 -1.90 -4.36 11.35
N THR A 93 -2.84 -3.70 12.04
CA THR A 93 -2.62 -3.04 13.32
C THR A 93 -3.72 -3.37 14.32
N ILE A 94 -3.38 -3.34 15.60
CA ILE A 94 -4.34 -3.53 16.69
C ILE A 94 -5.40 -2.42 16.68
N VAL A 95 -5.04 -1.20 16.27
CA VAL A 95 -5.94 -0.05 16.17
C VAL A 95 -7.03 -0.30 15.12
N GLN A 96 -6.67 -0.82 13.94
CA GLN A 96 -7.66 -1.16 12.90
C GLN A 96 -8.62 -2.27 13.36
N ALA A 97 -8.08 -3.33 13.96
CA ALA A 97 -8.90 -4.41 14.49
C ALA A 97 -9.82 -3.94 15.63
N THR A 98 -9.31 -3.07 16.52
CA THR A 98 -10.12 -2.43 17.59
C THR A 98 -11.19 -1.52 17.02
N LYS A 99 -10.88 -0.74 15.99
CA LYS A 99 -11.85 0.13 15.30
C LYS A 99 -12.97 -0.68 14.66
N MET A 100 -12.65 -1.83 14.05
CA MET A 100 -13.66 -2.75 13.55
C MET A 100 -14.59 -3.20 14.67
N LEU A 101 -14.06 -3.60 15.82
CA LEU A 101 -14.84 -4.03 16.96
C LEU A 101 -15.73 -2.91 17.49
N LYS A 102 -15.17 -1.72 17.69
CA LYS A 102 -15.89 -0.56 18.24
C LYS A 102 -16.91 0.01 17.27
N ASP A 103 -16.52 0.28 16.04
CA ASP A 103 -17.37 0.98 15.08
C ASP A 103 -18.39 0.03 14.43
N LYS A 104 -17.96 -1.17 13.98
CA LYS A 104 -18.84 -2.09 13.28
C LYS A 104 -19.63 -3.00 14.21
N ALA A 105 -18.97 -3.59 15.20
CA ALA A 105 -19.66 -4.52 16.10
C ALA A 105 -20.48 -3.77 17.17
N GLU A 106 -19.87 -2.91 17.98
CA GLU A 106 -20.56 -2.24 19.08
C GLU A 106 -21.52 -1.16 18.58
N ASN A 107 -20.99 -0.15 17.87
CA ASN A 107 -21.79 1.04 17.53
C ASN A 107 -22.79 0.79 16.40
N GLU A 108 -22.43 -0.01 15.39
CA GLU A 108 -23.28 -0.25 14.23
C GLU A 108 -24.20 -1.45 14.45
N LEU A 109 -23.66 -2.66 14.71
CA LEU A 109 -24.47 -3.88 14.88
C LEU A 109 -25.30 -3.85 16.17
N CYS A 110 -24.67 -3.64 17.34
CA CYS A 110 -25.37 -3.76 18.61
C CYS A 110 -26.25 -2.55 18.92
N LYS A 111 -25.80 -1.31 18.63
CA LYS A 111 -26.55 -0.12 19.05
C LYS A 111 -27.54 0.41 18.00
N LYS A 112 -27.34 0.14 16.68
CA LYS A 112 -28.13 0.79 15.62
C LYS A 112 -28.94 -0.16 14.75
N LEU A 113 -28.34 -1.28 14.30
CA LEU A 113 -28.93 -2.09 13.22
C LEU A 113 -29.83 -3.22 13.68
N SER A 114 -29.48 -3.90 14.76
CA SER A 114 -30.22 -5.07 15.23
C SER A 114 -30.92 -4.80 16.54
N PRO A 115 -32.27 -4.82 16.59
CA PRO A 115 -33.01 -4.71 17.84
C PRO A 115 -32.68 -5.82 18.82
N ILE A 116 -32.38 -7.03 18.32
CA ILE A 116 -32.03 -8.19 19.13
C ILE A 116 -30.65 -8.05 19.75
N LEU A 117 -29.65 -7.63 18.95
CA LEU A 117 -28.30 -7.40 19.47
C LEU A 117 -28.29 -6.21 20.45
N LYS A 118 -29.10 -5.18 20.19
CA LYS A 118 -29.30 -4.07 21.12
C LYS A 118 -29.85 -4.58 22.46
N TYR A 119 -30.88 -5.43 22.43
CA TYR A 119 -31.43 -6.03 23.65
C TYR A 119 -30.36 -6.84 24.40
N TYR A 120 -29.54 -7.64 23.71
CA TYR A 120 -28.46 -8.38 24.34
C TYR A 120 -27.39 -7.48 24.94
N TYR A 121 -27.03 -6.42 24.25
CA TYR A 121 -26.08 -5.41 24.73
C TYR A 121 -26.60 -4.67 25.97
N ASP A 122 -27.82 -4.14 25.91
CA ASP A 122 -28.42 -3.36 26.99
C ASP A 122 -28.65 -4.19 28.27
N ASN A 123 -28.80 -5.53 28.15
CA ASN A 123 -28.98 -6.46 29.28
C ASN A 123 -27.67 -7.15 29.72
N GLY A 124 -26.51 -6.74 29.24
CA GLY A 124 -25.22 -7.32 29.63
C GLY A 124 -25.00 -8.77 29.15
N LEU A 125 -25.75 -9.22 28.13
CA LEU A 125 -25.54 -10.54 27.50
C LEU A 125 -24.42 -10.50 26.47
N ILE A 126 -24.05 -9.31 25.99
CA ILE A 126 -22.87 -9.01 25.17
C ILE A 126 -22.12 -7.88 25.87
N VAL A 127 -20.89 -8.12 26.28
CA VAL A 127 -20.06 -7.17 27.04
C VAL A 127 -18.75 -6.92 26.29
N PHE A 128 -18.45 -5.67 26.04
CA PHE A 128 -17.22 -5.23 25.40
C PHE A 128 -16.17 -4.82 26.44
N HIS A 129 -14.97 -5.32 26.31
CA HIS A 129 -13.84 -5.02 27.18
C HIS A 129 -12.75 -4.33 26.37
N TYR A 130 -12.40 -3.09 26.74
CA TYR A 130 -11.35 -2.29 26.12
C TYR A 130 -10.24 -2.02 27.14
N GLY A 131 -9.39 -3.02 27.34
CA GLY A 131 -8.20 -2.89 28.18
C GLY A 131 -7.01 -2.29 27.41
N LYS A 132 -5.95 -1.97 28.15
CA LYS A 132 -4.68 -1.53 27.50
C LYS A 132 -3.91 -2.69 26.86
N GLU A 133 -4.02 -3.87 27.43
CA GLU A 133 -3.28 -5.07 26.99
C GLU A 133 -4.15 -6.03 26.18
N GLU A 134 -5.45 -6.12 26.53
CA GLU A 134 -6.38 -7.06 25.92
C GLU A 134 -7.70 -6.36 25.55
N ILE A 135 -8.19 -6.67 24.36
CA ILE A 135 -9.45 -6.16 23.82
C ILE A 135 -10.27 -7.36 23.38
N TRP A 136 -11.48 -7.50 23.91
CA TRP A 136 -12.32 -8.64 23.63
C TRP A 136 -13.81 -8.37 23.89
N VAL A 137 -14.67 -9.23 23.35
CA VAL A 137 -16.13 -9.24 23.58
C VAL A 137 -16.53 -10.57 24.20
N GLU A 138 -17.34 -10.51 25.24
CA GLU A 138 -17.91 -11.69 25.88
C GLU A 138 -19.40 -11.83 25.57
N PHE A 139 -19.80 -13.05 25.20
CA PHE A 139 -21.19 -13.48 25.09
C PHE A 139 -21.54 -14.28 26.35
N THR A 140 -21.96 -13.58 27.42
CA THR A 140 -22.16 -14.16 28.77
C THR A 140 -23.19 -15.27 28.78
N MET A 141 -24.14 -15.24 27.82
CA MET A 141 -25.23 -16.24 27.74
C MET A 141 -24.74 -17.63 27.33
N ASN A 142 -23.59 -17.79 26.68
CA ASN A 142 -23.13 -19.05 26.14
C ASN A 142 -21.60 -19.27 26.21
N GLY A 143 -20.87 -18.37 26.87
CA GLY A 143 -19.43 -18.48 27.11
C GLY A 143 -18.55 -18.27 25.90
N SER A 144 -19.10 -17.79 24.77
CA SER A 144 -18.29 -17.45 23.58
C SER A 144 -17.54 -16.14 23.79
N LYS A 145 -16.35 -16.04 23.17
CA LYS A 145 -15.51 -14.84 23.24
C LYS A 145 -14.96 -14.48 21.87
N MET A 146 -14.75 -13.18 21.65
CA MET A 146 -14.10 -12.66 20.45
C MET A 146 -12.97 -11.73 20.87
N TRP A 147 -11.75 -12.06 20.50
CA TRP A 147 -10.52 -11.37 20.83
C TRP A 147 -10.01 -10.55 19.66
N VAL A 148 -9.32 -9.45 19.97
CA VAL A 148 -8.54 -8.66 19.02
C VAL A 148 -7.08 -8.88 19.33
N ASP A 149 -6.34 -9.46 18.40
CA ASP A 149 -4.95 -9.81 18.58
C ASP A 149 -4.03 -8.95 17.69
N PRO A 150 -2.87 -8.54 18.21
CA PRO A 150 -1.86 -7.93 17.38
C PRO A 150 -1.27 -8.94 16.39
N ALA A 151 -0.92 -8.49 15.18
CA ALA A 151 -0.29 -9.32 14.16
C ALA A 151 1.22 -9.54 14.45
N THR A 152 1.55 -10.02 15.64
CA THR A 152 2.91 -10.20 16.15
C THR A 152 3.08 -11.54 16.86
N ASP A 153 4.32 -11.92 17.14
CA ASP A 153 4.63 -13.13 17.91
C ASP A 153 4.05 -13.12 19.33
N SER A 154 3.70 -11.97 19.88
CA SER A 154 3.11 -11.85 21.22
C SER A 154 1.67 -12.41 21.32
N ALA A 155 0.99 -12.61 20.19
CA ALA A 155 -0.34 -13.24 20.16
C ALA A 155 -0.33 -14.74 20.49
N ARG A 156 0.82 -15.34 20.76
CA ARG A 156 0.95 -16.77 21.09
C ARG A 156 0.25 -17.12 22.40
N GLY A 157 -0.43 -18.27 22.41
CA GLY A 157 -1.00 -18.88 23.63
C GLY A 157 -2.52 -18.94 23.67
N GLY A 158 -3.23 -18.29 22.76
CA GLY A 158 -4.68 -18.42 22.61
C GLY A 158 -5.10 -19.74 21.93
N ARG A 159 -6.38 -20.09 22.07
CA ARG A 159 -7.03 -21.15 21.29
C ARG A 159 -8.09 -20.52 20.41
N ALA A 160 -8.15 -20.90 19.13
CA ALA A 160 -9.08 -20.32 18.18
C ALA A 160 -9.96 -21.38 17.53
N THR A 161 -11.27 -21.21 17.61
CA THR A 161 -12.24 -21.98 16.83
C THR A 161 -12.56 -21.28 15.51
N LEU A 162 -12.25 -19.99 15.42
CA LEU A 162 -12.36 -19.17 14.22
C LEU A 162 -11.25 -18.12 14.22
N LEU A 163 -10.47 -18.12 13.17
CA LEU A 163 -9.45 -17.10 12.87
C LEU A 163 -9.96 -16.18 11.77
N ILE A 164 -9.84 -14.88 11.98
CA ILE A 164 -10.23 -13.85 11.01
C ILE A 164 -9.04 -12.94 10.74
N PHE A 165 -8.61 -12.91 9.50
CA PHE A 165 -7.51 -12.09 9.02
C PHE A 165 -8.07 -10.97 8.14
N GLU A 166 -8.27 -9.77 8.73
CA GLU A 166 -8.73 -8.60 7.99
C GLU A 166 -7.54 -7.87 7.35
N GLU A 167 -7.72 -7.40 6.12
CA GLU A 167 -6.66 -6.87 5.26
C GLU A 167 -5.42 -7.80 5.26
N CYS A 168 -5.66 -9.09 5.06
CA CYS A 168 -4.67 -10.15 5.26
C CYS A 168 -3.42 -9.98 4.38
N ARG A 169 -3.49 -9.28 3.24
CA ARG A 169 -2.34 -8.92 2.40
C ARG A 169 -1.25 -8.17 3.17
N LEU A 170 -1.64 -7.40 4.20
CA LEU A 170 -0.73 -6.59 5.01
C LEU A 170 -0.05 -7.37 6.12
N LEU A 171 -0.53 -8.60 6.38
CA LEU A 171 0.02 -9.46 7.42
C LEU A 171 1.22 -10.23 6.89
N LYS A 172 2.22 -10.42 7.73
CA LYS A 172 3.34 -11.30 7.41
C LYS A 172 2.88 -12.75 7.41
N LYS A 173 3.03 -13.44 6.26
CA LYS A 173 2.63 -14.85 6.13
C LYS A 173 3.25 -15.73 7.20
N GLN A 174 4.51 -15.47 7.57
CA GLN A 174 5.20 -16.19 8.63
C GLN A 174 4.47 -16.10 9.98
N ILE A 175 3.93 -14.93 10.35
CA ILE A 175 3.16 -14.76 11.59
C ILE A 175 1.85 -15.55 11.52
N ILE A 176 1.15 -15.51 10.39
CA ILE A 176 -0.05 -16.34 10.21
C ILE A 176 0.28 -17.80 10.44
N ASP A 177 1.31 -18.35 9.78
CA ASP A 177 1.65 -19.77 9.84
C ASP A 177 2.28 -20.20 11.17
N SER A 178 3.11 -19.35 11.79
CA SER A 178 3.84 -19.70 13.01
C SER A 178 3.07 -19.43 14.30
N VAL A 179 2.12 -18.51 14.30
CA VAL A 179 1.34 -18.09 15.46
C VAL A 179 -0.11 -18.51 15.31
N PHE A 180 -0.85 -17.89 14.40
CA PHE A 180 -2.30 -18.01 14.34
C PHE A 180 -2.77 -19.41 13.91
N THR A 181 -2.21 -19.99 12.87
CA THR A 181 -2.61 -21.35 12.43
C THR A 181 -2.39 -22.40 13.53
N LYS A 182 -1.41 -22.20 14.41
CA LYS A 182 -1.17 -23.07 15.56
C LYS A 182 -2.14 -22.86 16.74
N MET A 183 -2.86 -21.74 16.76
CA MET A 183 -3.94 -21.50 17.71
C MET A 183 -5.22 -22.27 17.33
N SER A 184 -5.34 -22.72 16.08
CA SER A 184 -6.50 -23.45 15.57
C SER A 184 -6.80 -24.68 16.42
N HIS A 185 -8.01 -24.73 16.95
CA HIS A 185 -8.45 -25.78 17.86
C HIS A 185 -9.92 -26.13 17.61
N PRO A 186 -10.28 -27.42 17.57
CA PRO A 186 -11.69 -27.85 17.47
C PRO A 186 -12.51 -27.33 18.63
N ARG A 187 -13.73 -26.87 18.35
CA ARG A 187 -14.61 -26.37 19.39
C ARG A 187 -14.96 -27.46 20.42
N GLN A 188 -14.75 -27.13 21.69
CA GLN A 188 -15.05 -28.01 22.83
C GLN A 188 -16.55 -27.95 23.20
N ALA A 189 -17.40 -28.59 22.41
CA ALA A 189 -18.82 -28.64 22.68
C ALA A 189 -19.16 -29.59 23.85
N MET A 190 -19.93 -29.14 24.84
CA MET A 190 -20.25 -29.92 26.03
C MET A 190 -20.86 -31.30 25.74
N PHE A 191 -21.64 -31.44 24.67
CA PHE A 191 -22.25 -32.70 24.30
C PHE A 191 -21.24 -33.79 23.93
N LEU A 192 -20.02 -33.41 23.51
CA LEU A 192 -18.95 -34.36 23.17
C LEU A 192 -18.50 -35.19 24.37
N ASN A 193 -18.80 -34.77 25.60
CA ASN A 193 -18.52 -35.50 26.83
C ASN A 193 -19.59 -36.57 27.13
N LEU A 194 -20.68 -36.63 26.36
CA LEU A 194 -21.72 -37.64 26.56
C LEU A 194 -21.33 -38.96 25.89
N PRO A 195 -21.60 -40.15 26.54
CA PRO A 195 -21.15 -41.46 26.04
C PRO A 195 -21.51 -41.75 24.57
N GLN A 196 -22.70 -41.33 24.13
CA GLN A 196 -23.16 -41.59 22.75
C GLN A 196 -22.33 -40.88 21.66
N TYR A 197 -21.58 -39.84 22.04
CA TYR A 197 -20.73 -39.08 21.15
C TYR A 197 -19.24 -39.41 21.28
N GLN A 198 -18.91 -40.38 22.14
CA GLN A 198 -17.55 -40.85 22.40
C GLN A 198 -17.30 -42.22 21.77
N ASN A 199 -16.04 -42.48 21.44
CA ASN A 199 -15.52 -43.80 21.14
C ASN A 199 -15.32 -44.61 22.43
N ASP A 200 -15.05 -45.89 22.32
CA ASP A 200 -14.83 -46.78 23.47
C ASP A 200 -13.64 -46.35 24.36
N ASN A 201 -12.71 -45.59 23.81
CA ASN A 201 -11.56 -45.02 24.54
C ASN A 201 -11.83 -43.64 25.20
N GLY A 202 -13.09 -43.20 25.22
CA GLY A 202 -13.48 -41.90 25.81
C GLY A 202 -13.16 -40.68 24.96
N THR A 203 -12.62 -40.84 23.75
CA THR A 203 -12.37 -39.70 22.83
C THR A 203 -13.64 -39.37 22.03
N PRO A 204 -13.89 -38.08 21.69
CA PRO A 204 -15.02 -37.72 20.84
C PRO A 204 -14.95 -38.39 19.45
N LYS A 205 -16.10 -38.85 18.95
CA LYS A 205 -16.20 -39.37 17.58
C LYS A 205 -15.94 -38.23 16.56
N GLN A 206 -15.03 -38.48 15.63
CA GLN A 206 -14.57 -37.50 14.63
C GLN A 206 -15.71 -36.76 13.91
N ARG A 207 -16.79 -37.46 13.55
CA ARG A 207 -17.95 -36.90 12.86
C ARG A 207 -18.70 -35.80 13.61
N TRP A 208 -18.43 -35.61 14.91
CA TRP A 208 -19.06 -34.61 15.77
C TRP A 208 -18.12 -33.47 16.16
N ILE A 209 -16.87 -33.60 15.82
CA ILE A 209 -15.86 -32.55 16.05
C ILE A 209 -16.07 -31.45 14.98
N GLU A 210 -16.16 -30.24 15.44
CA GLU A 210 -16.17 -29.06 14.56
C GLU A 210 -14.74 -28.54 14.46
N ASP A 211 -14.15 -28.63 13.26
CA ASP A 211 -12.82 -28.12 13.01
C ASP A 211 -12.78 -26.59 13.09
N ALA A 212 -11.60 -26.03 13.38
CA ALA A 212 -11.39 -24.61 13.36
C ALA A 212 -11.56 -24.05 11.94
N GLN A 213 -11.98 -22.81 11.85
CA GLN A 213 -12.27 -22.12 10.61
C GLN A 213 -11.32 -20.96 10.41
N GLU A 214 -10.94 -20.71 9.17
CA GLU A 214 -10.09 -19.59 8.77
C GLU A 214 -10.80 -18.71 7.73
N ILE A 215 -10.81 -17.40 7.98
CA ILE A 215 -11.40 -16.40 7.09
C ILE A 215 -10.34 -15.37 6.75
N TYR A 216 -10.03 -15.24 5.48
CA TYR A 216 -9.12 -14.27 4.91
C TYR A 216 -9.90 -13.22 4.13
N ILE A 217 -9.70 -11.94 4.45
CA ILE A 217 -10.35 -10.84 3.74
C ILE A 217 -9.34 -9.75 3.43
N THR A 218 -9.36 -9.26 2.18
CA THR A 218 -8.47 -8.20 1.72
C THR A 218 -9.07 -7.46 0.52
N SER A 219 -8.44 -6.36 0.13
CA SER A 219 -8.52 -5.79 -1.22
C SER A 219 -7.34 -6.28 -2.06
N SER A 220 -7.40 -6.03 -3.37
CA SER A 220 -6.38 -6.49 -4.32
C SER A 220 -5.09 -5.68 -4.21
N ARG A 221 -3.95 -6.27 -4.61
CA ARG A 221 -2.66 -5.62 -4.77
C ARG A 221 -1.80 -6.39 -5.79
N TYR A 222 -0.51 -6.62 -5.52
CA TYR A 222 0.39 -7.28 -6.46
C TYR A 222 0.27 -8.81 -6.44
N LYS A 223 0.32 -9.43 -7.65
CA LYS A 223 0.29 -10.90 -7.82
C LYS A 223 1.51 -11.60 -7.26
N SER A 224 2.63 -10.92 -7.07
CA SER A 224 3.85 -11.41 -6.45
C SER A 224 3.72 -11.62 -4.94
N GLU A 225 2.79 -10.96 -4.29
CA GLU A 225 2.57 -11.07 -2.85
C GLU A 225 1.93 -12.43 -2.47
N TRP A 226 2.15 -12.86 -1.23
CA TRP A 226 1.72 -14.16 -0.73
C TRP A 226 0.21 -14.38 -0.80
N TRP A 227 -0.59 -13.31 -0.60
CA TRP A 227 -2.06 -13.38 -0.59
C TRP A 227 -2.62 -13.86 -1.93
N TRP A 228 -2.00 -13.45 -3.05
CA TRP A 228 -2.45 -13.86 -4.38
C TRP A 228 -2.24 -15.35 -4.62
N ARG A 229 -1.09 -15.89 -4.20
CA ARG A 229 -0.82 -17.33 -4.27
C ARG A 229 -1.82 -18.10 -3.40
N SER A 230 -2.06 -17.62 -2.16
CA SER A 230 -3.02 -18.24 -1.24
C SER A 230 -4.45 -18.18 -1.77
N PHE A 231 -4.87 -17.04 -2.35
CA PHE A 231 -6.17 -16.90 -3.00
C PHE A 231 -6.34 -17.88 -4.16
N LYS A 232 -5.35 -17.99 -5.07
CA LYS A 232 -5.38 -18.97 -6.17
C LYS A 232 -5.49 -20.42 -5.66
N ASN A 233 -4.77 -20.74 -4.61
CA ASN A 233 -4.84 -22.07 -3.99
C ASN A 233 -6.26 -22.34 -3.45
N VAL A 234 -6.87 -21.38 -2.74
CA VAL A 234 -8.25 -21.52 -2.25
C VAL A 234 -9.24 -21.69 -3.42
N VAL A 235 -9.07 -20.95 -4.50
CA VAL A 235 -9.89 -21.11 -5.73
C VAL A 235 -9.73 -22.53 -6.29
N GLN A 236 -8.50 -23.02 -6.42
CA GLN A 236 -8.24 -24.37 -6.93
C GLN A 236 -8.81 -25.44 -6.01
N GLU A 237 -8.57 -25.34 -4.70
CA GLU A 237 -9.06 -26.28 -3.70
C GLU A 237 -10.59 -26.33 -3.62
N CYS A 238 -11.27 -25.20 -3.85
CA CYS A 238 -12.73 -25.14 -3.90
C CYS A 238 -13.32 -26.09 -4.97
N PHE A 239 -12.61 -26.32 -6.07
CA PHE A 239 -13.08 -27.20 -7.16
C PHE A 239 -12.52 -28.63 -7.07
N THR A 240 -11.41 -28.85 -6.37
CA THR A 240 -10.69 -30.15 -6.35
C THR A 240 -10.79 -30.88 -5.02
N ASN A 241 -10.84 -30.17 -3.89
CA ASN A 241 -10.86 -30.77 -2.58
C ASN A 241 -12.29 -31.19 -2.18
N LYS A 242 -12.44 -32.46 -1.74
CA LYS A 242 -13.72 -33.03 -1.29
C LYS A 242 -13.80 -33.24 0.21
N LYS A 243 -12.72 -32.98 0.95
CA LYS A 243 -12.64 -33.23 2.40
C LYS A 243 -12.75 -31.95 3.22
N ILE A 244 -12.23 -30.86 2.69
CA ILE A 244 -12.22 -29.53 3.32
C ILE A 244 -13.04 -28.58 2.45
N GLU A 245 -13.95 -27.86 3.07
CA GLU A 245 -14.82 -26.91 2.37
C GLU A 245 -14.10 -25.57 2.17
N TYR A 246 -13.56 -25.37 0.96
CA TYR A 246 -12.97 -24.13 0.53
C TYR A 246 -13.97 -23.30 -0.26
N ASN A 247 -14.08 -22.03 0.06
CA ASN A 247 -14.88 -21.10 -0.74
C ASN A 247 -14.19 -19.73 -0.86
N PHE A 248 -14.55 -19.00 -1.90
CA PHE A 248 -14.01 -17.68 -2.16
C PHE A 248 -15.09 -16.71 -2.65
N PHE A 249 -14.80 -15.42 -2.56
CA PHE A 249 -15.64 -14.37 -3.15
C PHE A 249 -14.75 -13.20 -3.58
N ALA A 250 -14.96 -12.68 -4.80
CA ALA A 250 -14.22 -11.55 -5.32
C ALA A 250 -15.14 -10.60 -6.07
N PHE A 251 -15.02 -9.29 -5.85
CA PHE A 251 -15.79 -8.28 -6.58
C PHE A 251 -15.16 -6.90 -6.50
N ASP A 252 -15.47 -6.10 -7.51
CA ASP A 252 -15.04 -4.73 -7.70
C ASP A 252 -16.03 -3.69 -7.14
N ILE A 253 -15.75 -2.41 -7.36
CA ILE A 253 -16.59 -1.29 -6.94
C ILE A 253 -17.98 -1.31 -7.60
N PHE A 254 -18.11 -1.86 -8.83
CA PHE A 254 -19.37 -1.83 -9.58
C PHE A 254 -20.47 -2.62 -8.87
N LEU A 255 -20.13 -3.73 -8.21
CA LEU A 255 -21.08 -4.45 -7.38
C LEU A 255 -21.58 -3.58 -6.21
N SER A 256 -20.68 -2.83 -5.59
CA SER A 256 -21.02 -1.89 -4.51
C SER A 256 -21.95 -0.77 -4.99
N ILE A 257 -21.72 -0.26 -6.21
CA ILE A 257 -22.56 0.75 -6.84
C ILE A 257 -23.94 0.16 -7.18
N GLN A 258 -23.99 -1.02 -7.77
CA GLN A 258 -25.23 -1.70 -8.15
C GLN A 258 -26.17 -1.87 -6.95
N PHE A 259 -25.64 -2.16 -5.78
CA PHE A 259 -26.44 -2.37 -4.57
C PHE A 259 -26.51 -1.14 -3.65
N GLY A 260 -26.05 0.03 -4.12
CA GLY A 260 -26.23 1.31 -3.44
C GLY A 260 -25.39 1.47 -2.16
N LEU A 261 -24.23 0.84 -2.07
CA LEU A 261 -23.22 1.09 -1.04
C LEU A 261 -22.28 2.23 -1.43
N LYS A 262 -22.08 2.41 -2.73
CA LYS A 262 -21.36 3.54 -3.35
C LYS A 262 -22.20 4.12 -4.48
N THR A 263 -21.86 5.33 -4.92
CA THR A 263 -22.46 5.98 -6.08
C THR A 263 -21.52 6.00 -7.27
N VAL A 264 -22.05 6.25 -8.48
CA VAL A 264 -21.22 6.47 -9.67
C VAL A 264 -20.29 7.68 -9.46
N ASN A 265 -20.74 8.70 -8.73
CA ASN A 265 -19.90 9.86 -8.41
C ASN A 265 -18.73 9.48 -7.50
N ASP A 266 -18.91 8.54 -6.56
CA ASP A 266 -17.80 8.03 -5.73
C ASP A 266 -16.72 7.36 -6.58
N TYR A 267 -17.12 6.63 -7.64
CA TYR A 267 -16.19 6.04 -8.61
C TYR A 267 -15.36 7.10 -9.34
N PHE A 268 -16.02 8.10 -9.93
CA PHE A 268 -15.31 9.16 -10.64
C PHE A 268 -14.44 10.02 -9.71
N LYS A 269 -14.93 10.28 -8.49
CA LYS A 269 -14.14 10.97 -7.47
C LYS A 269 -12.90 10.18 -7.07
N ALA A 270 -13.03 8.88 -6.82
CA ALA A 270 -11.90 8.01 -6.52
C ALA A 270 -10.89 7.99 -7.67
N LYS A 271 -11.35 7.80 -8.91
CA LYS A 271 -10.51 7.84 -10.12
C LYS A 271 -9.74 9.16 -10.29
N LYS A 272 -10.35 10.29 -9.88
CA LYS A 272 -9.70 11.62 -9.98
C LYS A 272 -8.71 11.89 -8.84
N MET A 273 -8.93 11.32 -7.64
CA MET A 273 -8.18 11.62 -6.43
C MET A 273 -7.08 10.60 -6.13
N SER A 274 -7.11 9.41 -6.72
CA SER A 274 -6.08 8.37 -6.58
C SER A 274 -5.26 8.24 -7.86
N THR A 275 -4.08 7.63 -7.76
CA THR A 275 -3.32 7.21 -8.94
C THR A 275 -4.09 6.13 -9.71
N ASP A 276 -3.86 5.98 -11.01
CA ASP A 276 -4.50 4.92 -11.82
C ASP A 276 -4.27 3.53 -11.23
N ILE A 277 -3.07 3.30 -10.73
CA ILE A 277 -2.67 2.04 -10.07
C ILE A 277 -3.47 1.77 -8.81
N GLU A 278 -3.55 2.76 -7.92
CA GLU A 278 -4.32 2.65 -6.67
C GLU A 278 -5.81 2.43 -6.97
N HIS A 279 -6.35 3.18 -7.95
CA HIS A 279 -7.73 3.01 -8.39
C HIS A 279 -8.00 1.60 -8.95
N ARG A 280 -7.10 1.07 -9.77
CA ARG A 280 -7.22 -0.31 -10.31
C ARG A 280 -7.15 -1.36 -9.19
N MET A 281 -6.24 -1.23 -8.23
CA MET A 281 -6.10 -2.16 -7.13
C MET A 281 -7.24 -2.06 -6.11
N GLU A 282 -7.49 -0.87 -5.58
CA GLU A 282 -8.38 -0.69 -4.43
C GLU A 282 -9.87 -0.60 -4.82
N ASP A 283 -10.19 0.04 -5.95
CA ASP A 283 -11.57 0.19 -6.42
C ASP A 283 -11.96 -0.88 -7.45
N CYS A 284 -11.16 -1.07 -8.50
CA CYS A 284 -11.47 -2.07 -9.53
C CYS A 284 -11.11 -3.50 -9.09
N ASN A 285 -10.42 -3.66 -7.95
CA ASN A 285 -10.03 -4.94 -7.38
C ASN A 285 -9.17 -5.80 -8.34
N GLU A 286 -8.33 -5.14 -9.14
CA GLU A 286 -7.41 -5.79 -10.06
C GLU A 286 -6.13 -6.21 -9.34
N ALA A 287 -5.75 -7.49 -9.46
CA ALA A 287 -4.44 -7.94 -9.01
C ALA A 287 -3.40 -7.62 -10.09
N LEU A 288 -2.50 -6.70 -9.79
CA LEU A 288 -1.44 -6.30 -10.71
C LEU A 288 -0.24 -7.27 -10.61
N GLY A 289 0.42 -7.53 -11.73
CA GLY A 289 1.52 -8.50 -11.76
C GLY A 289 2.69 -7.99 -12.57
N GLU A 290 3.86 -8.63 -12.40
CA GLU A 290 4.98 -8.48 -13.31
C GLU A 290 4.57 -8.96 -14.71
N ALA A 291 5.05 -8.30 -15.77
CA ALA A 291 4.98 -8.84 -17.11
C ALA A 291 5.72 -10.18 -17.17
N GLU A 292 5.28 -11.13 -18.01
CA GLU A 292 5.94 -12.44 -18.12
C GLU A 292 7.41 -12.32 -18.51
N ASP A 293 7.73 -11.34 -19.34
CA ASP A 293 9.07 -10.97 -19.83
C ASP A 293 9.60 -9.68 -19.18
N ALA A 294 9.16 -9.36 -17.95
CA ALA A 294 9.59 -8.17 -17.24
C ALA A 294 11.10 -8.08 -17.09
N PHE A 295 11.66 -6.93 -17.48
CA PHE A 295 13.08 -6.64 -17.33
C PHE A 295 13.47 -6.43 -15.87
N PHE A 296 12.63 -5.72 -15.12
CA PHE A 296 12.82 -5.49 -13.69
C PHE A 296 11.99 -6.48 -12.87
N LYS A 297 12.57 -7.00 -11.80
CA LYS A 297 11.87 -7.88 -10.85
C LYS A 297 11.42 -7.10 -9.62
N LEU A 298 10.21 -7.36 -9.14
CA LEU A 298 9.65 -6.70 -7.96
C LEU A 298 10.57 -6.87 -6.73
N GLU A 299 11.15 -8.04 -6.55
CA GLU A 299 12.05 -8.34 -5.42
C GLU A 299 13.24 -7.37 -5.37
N SER A 300 13.79 -6.97 -6.52
CA SER A 300 14.89 -6.01 -6.59
C SER A 300 14.51 -4.63 -6.04
N PHE A 301 13.26 -4.20 -6.23
CA PHE A 301 12.77 -2.94 -5.66
C PHE A 301 12.44 -3.08 -4.17
N LYS A 302 11.74 -4.16 -3.79
CA LYS A 302 11.34 -4.39 -2.39
C LYS A 302 12.52 -4.45 -1.43
N ASN A 303 13.64 -5.06 -1.85
CA ASN A 303 14.86 -5.11 -1.06
C ASN A 303 15.50 -3.72 -0.87
N ASN A 304 15.16 -2.75 -1.70
CA ASN A 304 15.67 -1.38 -1.67
C ASN A 304 14.67 -0.38 -1.05
N GLN A 305 13.46 -0.78 -0.67
CA GLN A 305 12.49 0.06 0.05
C GLN A 305 12.87 0.16 1.54
N VAL A 306 13.94 0.87 1.85
CA VAL A 306 14.53 0.98 3.19
C VAL A 306 14.54 2.42 3.74
N HIS A 307 14.26 3.41 2.88
CA HIS A 307 14.25 4.80 3.27
C HIS A 307 12.91 5.17 3.92
N LYS A 308 12.94 5.42 5.23
CA LYS A 308 11.72 5.54 6.05
C LYS A 308 11.00 6.87 5.88
N ARG A 309 11.70 7.93 5.46
CA ARG A 309 11.17 9.28 5.57
C ARG A 309 11.43 10.11 4.33
N ALA A 310 10.34 10.51 3.64
CA ALA A 310 10.39 11.42 2.53
C ALA A 310 10.84 12.82 2.95
N TYR A 311 11.50 13.55 2.04
CA TYR A 311 11.84 14.95 2.24
C TYR A 311 10.57 15.80 2.37
N ARG A 312 10.60 16.80 3.23
CA ARG A 312 9.44 17.65 3.55
C ARG A 312 9.66 19.06 3.04
N PHE A 313 8.88 19.42 2.03
CA PHE A 313 8.90 20.74 1.43
C PHE A 313 8.02 21.70 2.24
N PRO A 314 8.52 22.89 2.65
CA PRO A 314 7.75 23.85 3.44
C PRO A 314 6.45 24.31 2.79
N THR A 315 6.44 24.44 1.47
CA THR A 315 5.28 24.87 0.68
C THR A 315 4.22 23.80 0.49
N ILE A 316 4.59 22.52 0.63
CA ILE A 316 3.71 21.37 0.38
C ILE A 316 3.12 20.81 1.67
N ASN A 317 3.78 21.02 2.85
CA ASN A 317 3.47 20.33 4.09
C ASN A 317 3.54 21.20 5.34
N ASN A 318 2.51 22.02 5.62
CA ASN A 318 2.42 22.79 6.87
C ASN A 318 2.38 21.93 8.15
N ILE A 319 1.94 20.66 8.06
CA ILE A 319 1.89 19.73 9.21
C ILE A 319 3.26 19.15 9.52
N ALA A 320 4.10 18.99 8.53
CA ALA A 320 5.44 18.45 8.67
C ALA A 320 6.33 19.29 9.61
N GLN A 321 6.00 20.55 9.81
CA GLN A 321 6.72 21.45 10.73
C GLN A 321 6.38 21.21 12.20
N LYS A 322 5.26 20.51 12.49
CA LYS A 322 4.75 20.32 13.86
C LYS A 322 5.28 19.06 14.57
N ASP A 323 5.83 18.10 13.84
CA ASP A 323 6.32 16.85 14.44
C ASP A 323 7.74 16.92 15.01
N ASN A 324 8.36 18.11 15.05
CA ASN A 324 9.73 18.39 15.51
C ASN A 324 10.84 17.56 14.83
N LEU A 325 10.52 16.85 13.76
CA LEU A 325 11.47 16.06 13.01
C LEU A 325 11.76 16.79 11.68
N GLY A 326 12.75 17.67 11.68
CA GLY A 326 13.22 18.40 10.49
C GLY A 326 13.73 17.48 9.37
N ASN A 327 13.92 18.02 8.18
CA ASN A 327 14.68 17.35 7.14
C ASN A 327 16.11 17.13 7.61
N ARG A 328 16.75 16.08 7.10
CA ARG A 328 18.18 15.89 7.26
C ARG A 328 18.93 17.06 6.62
N GLU A 329 19.86 17.65 7.33
CA GLU A 329 20.75 18.67 6.77
C GLU A 329 21.59 18.09 5.64
N LYS A 330 21.84 18.89 4.60
CA LYS A 330 22.73 18.53 3.50
C LYS A 330 24.15 18.44 4.03
N GLN A 331 24.82 17.30 3.82
CA GLN A 331 26.22 17.09 4.18
C GLN A 331 27.13 17.83 3.19
N GLU A 332 28.37 18.09 3.57
CA GLU A 332 29.34 18.85 2.75
C GLU A 332 29.64 18.13 1.42
N ASP A 333 29.76 16.80 1.45
CA ASP A 333 30.05 15.97 0.28
C ASP A 333 28.79 15.40 -0.38
N GLU A 334 27.61 15.82 0.05
CA GLU A 334 26.34 15.35 -0.50
C GLU A 334 25.95 16.12 -1.75
N ILE A 335 25.63 15.39 -2.83
CA ILE A 335 25.07 15.97 -4.06
C ILE A 335 23.59 15.63 -4.14
N ARG A 336 22.77 16.62 -4.44
CA ARG A 336 21.32 16.49 -4.59
C ARG A 336 20.88 16.80 -6.01
N LEU A 337 20.05 15.91 -6.57
CA LEU A 337 19.51 16.03 -7.92
C LEU A 337 17.99 16.10 -7.91
N LEU A 338 17.45 16.95 -8.79
CA LEU A 338 16.08 16.80 -9.28
C LEU A 338 16.13 16.05 -10.62
N TRP A 339 15.18 15.15 -10.85
CA TRP A 339 14.97 14.52 -12.16
C TRP A 339 13.52 14.68 -12.57
N ILE A 340 13.32 15.03 -13.85
CA ILE A 340 12.03 15.54 -14.33
C ILE A 340 11.69 14.92 -15.69
N ASP A 341 10.43 14.46 -15.84
CA ASP A 341 9.81 14.24 -17.14
C ASP A 341 8.66 15.23 -17.33
N PHE A 342 8.68 15.96 -18.44
CA PHE A 342 7.71 16.98 -18.74
C PHE A 342 6.58 16.43 -19.59
N ALA A 343 5.34 16.52 -19.12
CA ALA A 343 4.14 16.30 -19.90
C ALA A 343 3.51 17.64 -20.28
N PHE A 344 3.12 17.79 -21.56
CA PHE A 344 2.40 18.96 -22.04
C PHE A 344 1.09 18.52 -22.70
N ALA A 345 0.01 19.21 -22.36
CA ALA A 345 -1.28 19.02 -23.01
C ALA A 345 -1.18 19.41 -24.49
N ASN A 346 -1.10 18.42 -25.39
CA ASN A 346 -1.21 18.67 -26.81
C ASN A 346 -2.64 19.08 -27.14
N THR A 347 -2.79 20.14 -27.95
CA THR A 347 -4.04 20.84 -28.27
C THR A 347 -5.06 20.03 -29.09
N THR A 348 -4.80 18.78 -29.41
CA THR A 348 -5.72 17.92 -30.17
C THR A 348 -5.70 16.49 -29.64
N GLY A 349 -6.51 16.23 -28.60
CA GLY A 349 -6.88 14.87 -28.20
C GLY A 349 -6.07 14.21 -27.09
N ALA A 350 -5.27 14.96 -26.31
CA ALA A 350 -4.71 14.44 -25.08
C ALA A 350 -5.83 14.20 -24.07
N GLU A 351 -5.90 12.99 -23.56
CA GLU A 351 -6.72 12.69 -22.38
C GLU A 351 -6.24 13.55 -21.21
N GLU A 352 -7.14 14.03 -20.35
CA GLU A 352 -6.90 14.93 -19.20
C GLU A 352 -5.91 14.37 -18.14
N ASN A 353 -5.16 13.32 -18.43
CA ASN A 353 -4.39 12.52 -17.48
C ASN A 353 -2.85 12.65 -17.58
N ASP A 354 -2.31 13.37 -18.55
CA ASP A 354 -0.85 13.52 -18.63
C ASP A 354 -0.34 14.41 -17.50
N GLN A 355 0.63 13.93 -16.74
CA GLN A 355 1.24 14.64 -15.62
C GLN A 355 2.75 14.66 -15.77
N SER A 356 3.36 15.84 -15.51
CA SER A 356 4.79 15.92 -15.34
C SER A 356 5.23 15.27 -14.03
N VAL A 357 6.36 14.61 -14.04
CA VAL A 357 6.94 13.93 -12.86
C VAL A 357 8.17 14.69 -12.38
N ILE A 358 8.28 14.92 -11.08
CA ILE A 358 9.46 15.52 -10.45
C ILE A 358 9.90 14.60 -9.30
N GLY A 359 11.15 14.17 -9.31
CA GLY A 359 11.74 13.42 -8.22
C GLY A 359 13.02 14.03 -7.68
N CYS A 360 13.37 13.66 -6.47
CA CYS A 360 14.53 14.11 -5.73
C CYS A 360 15.37 12.92 -5.29
N THR A 361 16.67 12.98 -5.57
CA THR A 361 17.64 11.96 -5.15
C THR A 361 18.86 12.62 -4.54
N SER A 362 19.32 12.13 -3.40
CA SER A 362 20.59 12.53 -2.77
C SER A 362 21.64 11.44 -2.92
N LEU A 363 22.86 11.84 -3.22
CA LEU A 363 24.04 10.99 -3.31
C LEU A 363 24.87 11.19 -2.06
N ILE A 364 24.99 10.12 -1.25
CA ILE A 364 25.64 10.18 0.06
C ILE A 364 26.68 9.07 0.16
N LYS A 365 27.87 9.40 0.66
CA LYS A 365 28.90 8.41 0.93
C LYS A 365 28.57 7.69 2.25
N LYS A 366 28.39 6.37 2.21
CA LYS A 366 28.21 5.48 3.37
C LYS A 366 29.15 4.30 3.25
N ASP A 367 29.93 4.05 4.31
CA ASP A 367 30.88 2.91 4.36
C ASP A 367 31.77 2.80 3.10
N ASP A 368 32.39 3.93 2.70
CA ASP A 368 33.22 4.10 1.50
C ASP A 368 32.55 3.86 0.16
N LYS A 369 31.21 3.76 0.11
CA LYS A 369 30.43 3.65 -1.11
C LYS A 369 29.37 4.75 -1.18
N TYR A 370 29.11 5.22 -2.40
CA TYR A 370 28.02 6.16 -2.63
C TYR A 370 26.68 5.44 -2.74
N LYS A 371 25.70 5.89 -1.95
CA LYS A 371 24.29 5.49 -2.00
C LYS A 371 23.46 6.57 -2.67
N ARG A 372 22.47 6.15 -3.45
CA ARG A 372 21.44 6.99 -4.05
C ARG A 372 20.17 6.87 -3.21
N ILE A 373 19.78 7.94 -2.54
CA ILE A 373 18.58 7.95 -1.71
C ILE A 373 17.49 8.71 -2.45
N THR A 374 16.39 8.04 -2.79
CA THR A 374 15.23 8.68 -3.38
C THR A 374 14.41 9.32 -2.27
N ASP A 375 14.55 10.63 -2.13
CA ASP A 375 13.99 11.39 -1.02
C ASP A 375 12.53 11.82 -1.24
N TYR A 376 12.12 12.01 -2.52
CA TYR A 376 10.78 12.50 -2.84
C TYR A 376 10.41 12.22 -4.30
N ILE A 377 9.13 11.93 -4.56
CA ILE A 377 8.55 11.85 -5.90
C ILE A 377 7.18 12.51 -5.88
N THR A 378 6.89 13.36 -6.87
CA THR A 378 5.60 14.05 -7.02
C THR A 378 5.25 14.22 -8.49
N THR A 379 3.99 14.57 -8.75
CA THR A 379 3.50 14.91 -10.08
C THR A 379 2.97 16.34 -10.14
N HIS A 380 2.84 16.87 -11.36
CA HIS A 380 2.23 18.17 -11.64
C HIS A 380 1.39 18.07 -12.91
N PRO A 381 0.15 18.64 -12.93
CA PRO A 381 -0.72 18.59 -14.09
C PRO A 381 -0.09 19.22 -15.35
N ALA A 382 -0.19 18.54 -16.48
CA ALA A 382 0.32 19.04 -17.77
C ALA A 382 -0.35 20.34 -18.26
N SER A 383 -1.55 20.62 -17.78
CA SER A 383 -2.32 21.83 -18.12
C SER A 383 -1.79 23.11 -17.47
N ASP A 384 -0.89 23.01 -16.49
CA ASP A 384 -0.34 24.15 -15.73
C ASP A 384 1.18 24.28 -15.95
N SER A 385 1.59 24.74 -17.13
CA SER A 385 3.00 24.93 -17.48
C SER A 385 3.70 26.04 -16.68
N ASP A 386 2.97 27.03 -16.23
CA ASP A 386 3.49 28.13 -15.43
C ASP A 386 3.71 27.71 -13.96
N GLY A 387 2.80 26.90 -13.42
CA GLY A 387 2.92 26.34 -12.09
C GLY A 387 4.07 25.33 -11.97
N ILE A 388 4.36 24.55 -13.01
CA ILE A 388 5.47 23.58 -12.95
C ILE A 388 6.84 24.29 -12.89
N ASP A 389 7.06 25.38 -13.64
CA ASP A 389 8.31 26.18 -13.56
C ASP A 389 8.51 26.70 -12.13
N LEU A 390 7.45 27.26 -11.52
CA LEU A 390 7.52 27.73 -10.14
C LEU A 390 7.83 26.59 -9.17
N LYS A 391 7.13 25.47 -9.29
CA LYS A 391 7.32 24.29 -8.44
C LYS A 391 8.74 23.73 -8.53
N ILE A 392 9.32 23.65 -9.72
CA ILE A 392 10.71 23.20 -9.91
C ILE A 392 11.69 24.11 -9.17
N ARG A 393 11.52 25.43 -9.27
CA ARG A 393 12.38 26.41 -8.60
C ARG A 393 12.23 26.31 -7.08
N GLU A 394 11.00 26.23 -6.58
CA GLU A 394 10.74 26.01 -5.14
C GLU A 394 11.42 24.74 -4.64
N MET A 395 11.24 23.62 -5.33
CA MET A 395 11.86 22.35 -4.96
C MET A 395 13.39 22.40 -5.06
N PHE A 396 13.94 23.06 -6.07
CA PHE A 396 15.39 23.21 -6.22
C PHE A 396 16.02 23.93 -5.02
N TRP A 397 15.45 25.06 -4.60
CA TRP A 397 15.97 25.84 -3.47
C TRP A 397 15.71 25.17 -2.12
N ASP A 398 14.49 24.67 -1.90
CA ASP A 398 14.12 24.04 -0.63
C ASP A 398 14.90 22.74 -0.40
N TYR A 399 15.10 21.94 -1.44
CA TYR A 399 15.89 20.72 -1.39
C TYR A 399 17.40 20.97 -1.38
N LYS A 400 17.83 22.20 -1.70
CA LYS A 400 19.24 22.58 -1.93
C LYS A 400 19.87 21.70 -3.00
N ALA A 401 19.19 21.51 -4.12
CA ALA A 401 19.66 20.70 -5.23
C ALA A 401 20.88 21.35 -5.91
N ASP A 402 21.76 20.51 -6.45
CA ASP A 402 22.93 20.92 -7.23
C ASP A 402 22.65 20.87 -8.74
N TYR A 403 21.83 19.89 -9.15
CA TYR A 403 21.53 19.65 -10.58
C TYR A 403 20.06 19.34 -10.81
N ILE A 404 19.60 19.64 -12.04
CA ILE A 404 18.29 19.28 -12.58
C ILE A 404 18.50 18.46 -13.85
N VAL A 405 18.06 17.21 -13.85
CA VAL A 405 18.15 16.26 -14.97
C VAL A 405 16.80 16.16 -15.66
N PHE A 406 16.73 16.31 -16.98
CA PHE A 406 15.45 16.22 -17.70
C PHE A 406 15.61 15.79 -19.16
N ASP A 407 14.57 15.18 -19.78
CA ASP A 407 14.55 14.87 -21.21
C ASP A 407 14.24 16.15 -22.02
N LEU A 408 15.05 16.44 -23.02
CA LEU A 408 14.84 17.57 -23.96
C LEU A 408 13.65 17.35 -24.89
N ARG A 409 13.26 16.11 -25.14
CA ARG A 409 12.14 15.80 -26.03
C ARG A 409 10.80 16.10 -25.35
N ASN A 410 9.71 15.99 -26.10
CA ASN A 410 8.34 16.05 -25.58
C ASN A 410 8.03 17.32 -24.74
N GLY A 411 8.61 18.48 -25.13
CA GLY A 411 8.38 19.74 -24.41
C GLY A 411 9.52 20.18 -23.50
N GLY A 412 10.54 19.35 -23.25
CA GLY A 412 11.70 19.72 -22.45
C GLY A 412 12.46 20.96 -22.96
N GLU A 413 12.52 21.17 -24.29
CA GLU A 413 13.09 22.42 -24.87
C GLU A 413 12.26 23.67 -24.55
N VAL A 414 10.94 23.54 -24.46
CA VAL A 414 10.06 24.68 -24.09
C VAL A 414 10.32 25.05 -22.65
N MET A 415 10.32 24.07 -21.75
CA MET A 415 10.60 24.29 -20.33
C MET A 415 12.02 24.80 -20.09
N TYR A 416 13.00 24.35 -20.87
CA TYR A 416 14.35 24.91 -20.81
C TYR A 416 14.31 26.42 -21.02
N ASN A 417 13.61 26.90 -22.09
CA ASN A 417 13.51 28.32 -22.37
C ASN A 417 12.80 29.11 -21.25
N ASP A 418 11.86 28.51 -20.54
CA ASP A 418 11.20 29.15 -19.39
C ASP A 418 12.10 29.14 -18.14
N LEU A 419 12.78 28.06 -17.85
CA LEU A 419 13.72 27.94 -16.73
C LEU A 419 14.94 28.87 -16.86
N THR A 420 15.32 29.29 -18.08
CA THR A 420 16.44 30.26 -18.29
C THR A 420 16.08 31.70 -17.95
N LYS A 421 14.79 32.02 -17.78
CA LYS A 421 14.32 33.37 -17.46
C LYS A 421 14.41 33.65 -15.96
N PRO A 422 14.74 34.89 -15.55
CA PRO A 422 14.59 35.30 -14.16
C PRO A 422 13.12 35.22 -13.74
N ARG A 423 12.85 34.80 -12.52
CA ARG A 423 11.49 34.71 -11.98
C ARG A 423 11.40 35.17 -10.54
N GLN A 424 10.55 36.15 -10.27
CA GLN A 424 10.21 36.62 -8.93
C GLN A 424 9.18 35.67 -8.27
N HIS A 425 9.27 35.54 -6.96
CA HIS A 425 8.30 34.80 -6.17
C HIS A 425 7.44 35.77 -5.34
N THR A 426 6.13 35.73 -5.52
CA THR A 426 5.21 36.72 -4.92
C THR A 426 5.02 36.58 -3.42
N SER A 427 5.25 35.38 -2.84
CA SER A 427 4.99 35.07 -1.43
C SER A 427 6.23 34.73 -0.59
N ARG A 428 7.43 34.68 -1.21
CA ARG A 428 8.69 34.44 -0.48
C ARG A 428 9.47 35.75 -0.27
N ASN A 429 10.21 35.78 0.84
CA ASN A 429 11.10 36.89 1.13
C ASN A 429 12.19 36.97 0.03
N PRO A 430 12.47 38.15 -0.58
CA PRO A 430 13.54 38.33 -1.56
C PRO A 430 14.93 37.88 -1.09
N GLN A 431 15.16 37.83 0.22
CA GLN A 431 16.41 37.31 0.80
C GLN A 431 16.55 35.78 0.76
N GLU A 432 15.42 35.06 0.63
CA GLU A 432 15.35 33.61 0.60
C GLU A 432 15.12 33.05 -0.81
N TRP A 433 14.84 33.92 -1.77
CA TRP A 433 14.52 33.55 -3.14
C TRP A 433 15.56 34.13 -4.10
N ASN A 434 16.24 33.26 -4.82
CA ASN A 434 17.10 33.70 -5.92
C ASN A 434 16.29 33.80 -7.20
N GLU A 435 16.17 35.01 -7.75
CA GLU A 435 15.39 35.32 -8.95
C GLU A 435 16.03 34.87 -10.27
N HIS A 436 17.32 34.48 -10.25
CA HIS A 436 18.06 34.14 -11.46
C HIS A 436 17.50 32.88 -12.15
N GLY A 437 17.64 32.89 -13.48
CA GLY A 437 17.33 31.72 -14.31
C GLY A 437 18.33 30.58 -14.11
N PHE A 438 18.04 29.45 -14.70
CA PHE A 438 18.92 28.29 -14.73
C PHE A 438 19.55 28.17 -16.13
N THR A 439 20.75 27.61 -16.24
CA THR A 439 21.41 27.31 -17.50
C THR A 439 22.09 25.94 -17.46
N VAL A 440 22.56 25.48 -18.60
CA VAL A 440 23.28 24.21 -18.75
C VAL A 440 24.48 24.17 -17.81
N SER A 441 24.65 23.05 -17.10
CA SER A 441 25.77 22.82 -16.18
C SER A 441 27.12 22.93 -16.89
N ASN A 442 28.10 23.54 -16.24
CA ASN A 442 29.46 23.67 -16.74
C ASN A 442 30.20 22.32 -16.83
N ASN A 443 29.71 21.27 -16.15
CA ASN A 443 30.35 19.98 -16.18
C ASN A 443 29.88 19.15 -17.39
N LEU A 444 30.55 19.32 -18.51
CA LEU A 444 30.21 18.69 -19.79
C LEU A 444 30.23 17.16 -19.78
N LYS A 445 30.91 16.54 -18.81
CA LYS A 445 30.97 15.05 -18.67
C LYS A 445 29.63 14.44 -18.33
N TYR A 446 28.69 15.20 -17.74
CA TYR A 446 27.39 14.69 -17.33
C TYR A 446 26.32 14.79 -18.43
N HIS A 447 26.64 15.45 -19.53
CA HIS A 447 25.72 15.68 -20.65
C HIS A 447 25.72 14.51 -21.62
N THR A 448 24.53 14.13 -22.09
CA THR A 448 24.35 13.08 -23.11
C THR A 448 24.00 13.66 -24.49
N VAL A 449 23.82 14.96 -24.58
CA VAL A 449 23.55 15.68 -25.81
C VAL A 449 24.87 16.11 -26.49
N THR A 450 24.81 16.36 -27.78
CA THR A 450 25.99 16.81 -28.54
C THR A 450 26.47 18.19 -28.09
N GLN A 451 27.77 18.48 -28.21
CA GLN A 451 28.33 19.77 -27.83
C GLN A 451 27.67 20.93 -28.59
N GLN A 452 27.37 20.75 -29.86
CA GLN A 452 26.65 21.74 -30.67
C GLN A 452 25.27 22.07 -30.08
N LYS A 453 24.55 21.06 -29.57
CA LYS A 453 23.25 21.26 -28.90
C LYS A 453 23.41 21.98 -27.57
N ILE A 454 24.48 21.71 -26.82
CA ILE A 454 24.81 22.40 -25.57
C ILE A 454 25.05 23.89 -25.85
N GLU A 455 25.87 24.19 -26.85
CA GLU A 455 26.17 25.56 -27.25
C GLU A 455 24.91 26.33 -27.73
N ASP A 456 24.02 25.65 -28.47
CA ASP A 456 22.71 26.20 -28.86
C ASP A 456 21.85 26.51 -27.61
N LEU A 457 21.75 25.60 -26.67
CA LEU A 457 21.00 25.81 -25.42
C LEU A 457 21.57 26.96 -24.59
N ILE A 458 22.89 27.04 -24.42
CA ILE A 458 23.54 28.11 -23.68
C ILE A 458 23.27 29.46 -24.38
N SER A 459 23.29 29.51 -25.72
CA SER A 459 23.00 30.74 -26.48
C SER A 459 21.56 31.26 -26.27
N ARG A 460 20.64 30.42 -25.86
CA ARG A 460 19.24 30.79 -25.57
C ARG A 460 19.05 31.29 -24.13
N THR A 461 20.07 31.20 -23.29
CA THR A 461 19.98 31.66 -21.89
C THR A 461 19.92 33.19 -21.88
N ILE A 462 18.83 33.74 -21.34
CA ILE A 462 18.54 35.19 -21.36
C ILE A 462 19.20 35.85 -20.14
N ASP A 463 19.28 35.19 -19.01
CA ASP A 463 19.82 35.73 -17.77
C ASP A 463 21.36 35.60 -17.74
N PRO A 464 22.12 36.71 -17.71
CA PRO A 464 23.58 36.64 -17.63
C PRO A 464 24.13 36.04 -16.32
N GLN A 465 23.29 35.98 -15.27
CA GLN A 465 23.64 35.44 -13.97
C GLN A 465 22.95 34.07 -13.71
N ALA A 466 22.50 33.44 -14.78
CA ALA A 466 21.84 32.12 -14.67
C ALA A 466 22.72 31.07 -14.00
N ILE A 467 22.11 30.26 -13.18
CA ILE A 467 22.79 29.24 -12.38
C ILE A 467 23.06 28.01 -13.25
N PRO A 468 24.30 27.52 -13.35
CA PRO A 468 24.66 26.41 -14.23
C PRO A 468 24.34 25.06 -13.56
N CYS A 469 23.07 24.63 -13.56
CA CYS A 469 22.60 23.41 -12.88
C CYS A 469 21.82 22.43 -13.79
N LEU A 470 21.48 22.83 -15.02
CA LEU A 470 20.67 22.00 -15.92
C LEU A 470 21.50 20.93 -16.63
N ILE A 471 21.06 19.69 -16.60
CA ILE A 471 21.65 18.55 -17.30
C ILE A 471 20.59 17.99 -18.25
N PRO A 472 20.57 18.48 -19.51
CA PRO A 472 19.65 17.99 -20.52
C PRO A 472 20.04 16.60 -21.01
N MET A 473 19.05 15.69 -21.08
CA MET A 473 19.20 14.34 -21.60
C MET A 473 18.54 14.23 -22.97
N GLN A 474 19.11 13.43 -23.85
CA GLN A 474 18.48 13.09 -25.12
C GLN A 474 18.66 11.58 -25.36
N GLY A 475 17.59 10.83 -25.19
CA GLY A 475 17.60 9.38 -25.32
C GLY A 475 17.94 8.93 -26.75
N THR A 476 19.03 8.17 -26.88
CA THR A 476 19.34 7.35 -28.06
C THR A 476 19.10 5.87 -27.69
N THR A 477 19.00 5.00 -28.68
CA THR A 477 18.82 3.54 -28.42
C THR A 477 19.94 2.99 -27.54
N GLU A 478 21.17 3.47 -27.75
CA GLU A 478 22.33 3.05 -26.97
C GLU A 478 22.32 3.60 -25.55
N LEU A 479 22.06 4.89 -25.38
CA LEU A 479 21.95 5.52 -24.06
C LEU A 479 20.84 4.88 -23.24
N ASN A 480 19.66 4.70 -23.83
CA ASN A 480 18.54 4.07 -23.13
C ASN A 480 18.86 2.63 -22.70
N SER A 481 19.52 1.84 -23.55
CA SER A 481 19.96 0.50 -23.18
C SER A 481 20.96 0.51 -22.01
N ASN A 482 21.96 1.40 -22.05
CA ASN A 482 22.95 1.53 -20.98
C ASN A 482 22.31 1.98 -19.67
N MET A 483 21.40 2.95 -19.73
CA MET A 483 20.65 3.46 -18.60
C MET A 483 19.81 2.37 -17.92
N TRP A 484 19.11 1.52 -18.70
CA TRP A 484 18.32 0.43 -18.16
C TRP A 484 19.18 -0.63 -17.48
N LEU A 485 20.30 -1.00 -18.10
CA LEU A 485 21.25 -1.97 -17.55
C LEU A 485 21.92 -1.43 -16.27
N ASP A 486 22.29 -0.14 -16.25
CA ASP A 486 22.85 0.52 -15.06
C ASP A 486 21.84 0.50 -13.90
N LEU A 487 20.60 0.93 -14.14
CA LEU A 487 19.56 0.92 -13.13
C LEU A 487 19.30 -0.49 -12.58
N GLN A 488 19.20 -1.51 -13.45
CA GLN A 488 18.99 -2.90 -13.02
C GLN A 488 20.15 -3.38 -12.13
N LYS A 489 21.39 -3.05 -12.52
CA LYS A 489 22.59 -3.38 -11.74
C LYS A 489 22.56 -2.70 -10.38
N LYS A 490 22.30 -1.38 -10.31
CA LYS A 490 22.29 -0.62 -9.07
C LYS A 490 21.22 -1.07 -8.09
N LEU A 491 20.03 -1.43 -8.59
CA LEU A 491 18.99 -2.04 -7.78
C LEU A 491 19.41 -3.40 -7.21
N ARG A 492 20.00 -4.26 -8.05
CA ARG A 492 20.47 -5.58 -7.61
C ARG A 492 21.59 -5.48 -6.56
N ASP A 493 22.52 -4.54 -6.76
CA ASP A 493 23.69 -4.37 -5.91
C ASP A 493 23.35 -3.58 -4.61
N GLY A 494 22.08 -3.15 -4.44
CA GLY A 494 21.60 -2.46 -3.26
C GLY A 494 22.15 -1.04 -3.10
N GLU A 495 22.48 -0.36 -4.20
CA GLU A 495 23.04 0.99 -4.19
C GLU A 495 21.99 2.10 -4.22
N ILE A 496 20.72 1.74 -4.32
CA ILE A 496 19.58 2.67 -4.36
C ILE A 496 18.71 2.43 -3.13
N ASP A 497 18.46 3.44 -2.33
CA ASP A 497 17.49 3.41 -1.24
C ASP A 497 16.21 4.09 -1.70
N LEU A 498 15.08 3.37 -1.72
CA LEU A 498 13.75 3.86 -2.06
C LEU A 498 12.93 4.07 -0.79
N LEU A 499 11.91 4.92 -0.87
CA LEU A 499 10.96 5.09 0.22
C LEU A 499 10.26 3.74 0.53
N ILE A 500 10.00 3.52 1.81
CA ILE A 500 9.25 2.35 2.30
C ILE A 500 7.85 2.31 1.69
N GLU A 501 7.16 1.19 1.85
CA GLU A 501 5.77 1.04 1.40
C GLU A 501 4.87 2.08 2.08
N ASP A 502 3.89 2.59 1.35
CA ASP A 502 2.89 3.54 1.84
C ASP A 502 2.15 3.04 3.09
N ILE A 503 1.96 1.74 3.20
CA ILE A 503 1.34 1.06 4.34
C ILE A 503 2.27 1.03 5.55
N GLU A 504 3.55 0.73 5.34
CA GLU A 504 4.55 0.78 6.41
C GLU A 504 4.69 2.21 6.95
N PHE A 505 4.63 3.21 6.06
CA PHE A 505 4.57 4.61 6.46
C PHE A 505 3.32 4.92 7.29
N GLU A 506 2.12 4.48 6.89
CA GLU A 506 0.89 4.68 7.68
C GLU A 506 1.00 4.04 9.07
N GLN A 507 1.59 2.86 9.18
CA GLN A 507 1.84 2.20 10.48
C GLN A 507 2.77 3.04 11.37
N GLN A 508 3.82 3.66 10.81
CA GLN A 508 4.70 4.54 11.58
C GLN A 508 4.00 5.83 12.03
N MET A 509 2.97 6.27 11.32
CA MET A 509 2.19 7.46 11.65
C MET A 509 1.08 7.20 12.67
N GLU A 510 0.80 5.95 13.07
CA GLU A 510 -0.29 5.60 14.01
C GLU A 510 -0.20 6.31 15.37
N ASP A 511 1.01 6.52 15.88
CA ASP A 511 1.24 7.18 17.16
C ASP A 511 1.37 8.72 17.05
N VAL A 512 1.33 9.27 15.84
CA VAL A 512 1.50 10.70 15.58
C VAL A 512 0.14 11.40 15.58
N LYS A 513 -0.20 12.04 16.69
CA LYS A 513 -1.52 12.72 16.87
C LYS A 513 -1.78 13.79 15.82
N GLU A 514 -0.76 14.53 15.42
CA GLU A 514 -0.82 15.58 14.43
C GLU A 514 -1.25 15.04 13.06
N TYR A 515 -0.79 13.85 12.67
CA TYR A 515 -1.19 13.20 11.44
C TYR A 515 -2.68 12.84 11.43
N TYR A 516 -3.21 12.34 12.54
CA TYR A 516 -4.64 12.01 12.64
C TYR A 516 -5.56 13.22 12.77
N SER A 517 -5.06 14.33 13.30
CA SER A 517 -5.82 15.59 13.38
C SER A 517 -5.80 16.38 12.07
N ALA A 518 -4.96 15.99 11.12
CA ALA A 518 -4.83 16.60 9.81
C ALA A 518 -6.05 16.35 8.93
N THR A 519 -6.30 17.24 7.99
CA THR A 519 -7.31 17.05 6.94
C THR A 519 -6.94 15.88 6.03
N ASP A 520 -7.93 15.32 5.32
CA ASP A 520 -7.69 14.24 4.36
C ASP A 520 -6.70 14.67 3.26
N GLU A 521 -6.78 15.94 2.82
CA GLU A 521 -5.90 16.52 1.82
C GLU A 521 -4.44 16.62 2.32
N GLU A 522 -4.25 17.09 3.54
CA GLU A 522 -2.93 17.19 4.16
C GLU A 522 -2.30 15.81 4.36
N ARG A 523 -3.07 14.82 4.82
CA ARG A 523 -2.61 13.43 4.94
C ARG A 523 -2.21 12.84 3.59
N MET A 524 -3.00 13.10 2.57
CA MET A 524 -2.70 12.65 1.21
C MET A 524 -1.40 13.27 0.69
N ASN A 525 -1.17 14.56 0.91
CA ASN A 525 0.06 15.25 0.50
C ASN A 525 1.31 14.70 1.20
N ILE A 526 1.20 14.33 2.49
CA ILE A 526 2.30 13.70 3.22
C ILE A 526 2.58 12.28 2.72
N LYS A 527 1.54 11.54 2.35
CA LYS A 527 1.63 10.15 1.85
C LYS A 527 2.06 10.07 0.38
N LEU A 528 1.85 11.12 -0.40
CA LEU A 528 2.06 11.15 -1.85
C LEU A 528 3.43 10.60 -2.30
N PRO A 529 4.60 10.95 -1.74
CA PRO A 529 5.88 10.43 -2.20
C PRO A 529 6.02 8.92 -2.04
N TYR A 530 5.38 8.31 -1.04
CA TYR A 530 5.35 6.85 -0.84
C TYR A 530 4.48 6.18 -1.90
N ILE A 531 3.29 6.72 -2.17
CA ILE A 531 2.39 6.26 -3.25
C ILE A 531 3.08 6.36 -4.61
N MET A 532 3.80 7.45 -4.85
CA MET A 532 4.53 7.65 -6.11
C MET A 532 5.73 6.70 -6.24
N THR A 533 6.34 6.28 -5.13
CA THR A 533 7.37 5.22 -5.14
C THR A 533 6.76 3.87 -5.53
N GLU A 534 5.57 3.53 -5.05
CA GLU A 534 4.86 2.34 -5.49
C GLU A 534 4.46 2.43 -6.98
N ALA A 535 4.09 3.63 -7.46
CA ALA A 535 3.81 3.87 -8.88
C ALA A 535 5.05 3.63 -9.76
N LEU A 536 6.21 4.16 -9.36
CA LEU A 536 7.51 3.91 -10.01
C LEU A 536 7.81 2.41 -10.12
N ILE A 537 7.65 1.67 -9.02
CA ILE A 537 7.89 0.24 -8.98
C ILE A 537 6.95 -0.50 -9.94
N ASN A 538 5.68 -0.12 -9.94
CA ASN A 538 4.71 -0.75 -10.82
C ASN A 538 4.97 -0.45 -12.30
N GLU A 539 5.33 0.77 -12.68
CA GLU A 539 5.76 1.05 -14.06
C GLU A 539 6.94 0.15 -14.44
N ALA A 540 7.97 0.05 -13.59
CA ALA A 540 9.16 -0.73 -13.86
C ALA A 540 8.88 -2.22 -14.09
N ILE A 541 8.10 -2.86 -13.22
CA ILE A 541 7.84 -4.32 -13.30
C ILE A 541 6.90 -4.71 -14.45
N ASN A 542 6.20 -3.74 -15.03
CA ASN A 542 5.34 -3.94 -16.19
C ASN A 542 6.03 -3.65 -17.54
N LEU A 543 7.30 -3.23 -17.53
CA LEU A 543 8.05 -3.04 -18.76
C LEU A 543 8.52 -4.37 -19.32
N SER A 544 8.07 -4.68 -20.53
CA SER A 544 8.54 -5.83 -21.31
C SER A 544 9.87 -5.52 -22.01
N GLN A 545 10.75 -6.51 -22.08
CA GLN A 545 12.06 -6.36 -22.70
C GLN A 545 12.10 -6.94 -24.11
N GLU A 546 12.74 -6.22 -25.02
CA GLU A 546 13.08 -6.69 -26.36
C GLU A 546 14.58 -6.46 -26.60
N TRP A 547 15.30 -7.51 -27.00
CA TRP A 547 16.72 -7.41 -27.31
C TRP A 547 16.95 -7.34 -28.82
N ARG A 548 17.66 -6.30 -29.26
CA ARG A 548 18.06 -6.13 -30.66
C ARG A 548 19.54 -5.72 -30.72
N GLU A 549 20.34 -6.45 -31.47
CA GLU A 549 21.77 -6.16 -31.66
C GLU A 549 22.54 -5.93 -30.34
N GLY A 550 22.24 -6.71 -29.30
CA GLY A 550 22.88 -6.56 -27.99
C GLY A 550 22.41 -5.37 -27.16
N LYS A 551 21.40 -4.62 -27.60
CA LYS A 551 20.80 -3.49 -26.89
C LYS A 551 19.40 -3.86 -26.40
N VAL A 552 19.08 -3.48 -25.17
CA VAL A 552 17.74 -3.69 -24.60
C VAL A 552 16.84 -2.49 -24.89
N LYS A 553 15.65 -2.77 -25.37
CA LYS A 553 14.56 -1.81 -25.51
C LYS A 553 13.43 -2.23 -24.57
N LEU A 554 12.96 -1.31 -23.73
CA LEU A 554 11.82 -1.54 -22.87
C LEU A 554 10.57 -0.87 -23.45
N THR A 555 9.45 -1.60 -23.39
CA THR A 555 8.15 -1.16 -23.89
C THR A 555 7.10 -1.27 -22.79
N GLU A 556 6.28 -0.24 -22.68
CA GLU A 556 5.13 -0.21 -21.78
C GLU A 556 3.98 -1.10 -22.28
N PRO A 557 3.12 -1.59 -21.38
CA PRO A 557 1.87 -2.25 -21.76
C PRO A 557 0.91 -1.24 -22.43
N ARG A 558 -0.08 -1.74 -23.19
CA ARG A 558 -1.04 -0.90 -23.97
C ARG A 558 -1.78 0.14 -23.13
N THR A 559 -1.96 -0.08 -21.84
CA THR A 559 -2.70 0.77 -20.92
C THR A 559 -1.83 1.35 -19.80
N GLY A 560 -0.50 1.28 -19.94
CA GLY A 560 0.44 1.75 -18.92
C GLY A 560 1.24 2.96 -19.39
N THR A 561 1.87 3.65 -18.44
CA THR A 561 2.86 4.71 -18.63
C THR A 561 4.25 4.23 -18.22
N LYS A 562 5.27 5.00 -18.54
CA LYS A 562 6.66 4.75 -18.14
C LYS A 562 7.39 6.04 -17.75
N ASP A 563 6.67 7.11 -17.52
CA ASP A 563 7.25 8.45 -17.38
C ASP A 563 8.03 8.59 -16.07
N ILE A 564 7.53 7.97 -14.99
CA ILE A 564 8.21 7.98 -13.68
C ILE A 564 9.51 7.17 -13.75
N ILE A 565 9.47 5.97 -14.31
CA ILE A 565 10.64 5.09 -14.36
C ILE A 565 11.69 5.59 -15.35
N VAL A 566 11.30 6.26 -16.46
CA VAL A 566 12.24 6.84 -17.42
C VAL A 566 12.96 8.02 -16.79
N SER A 567 12.26 8.97 -16.17
CA SER A 567 12.89 10.11 -15.51
C SER A 567 13.78 9.68 -14.34
N PHE A 568 13.32 8.69 -13.54
CA PHE A 568 14.14 8.10 -12.50
C PHE A 568 15.41 7.45 -13.04
N ALA A 569 15.32 6.73 -14.17
CA ALA A 569 16.47 6.09 -14.79
C ALA A 569 17.46 7.11 -15.35
N TYR A 570 17.01 8.25 -15.91
CA TYR A 570 17.89 9.36 -16.27
C TYR A 570 18.61 9.94 -15.06
N GLY A 571 17.88 10.22 -13.96
CA GLY A 571 18.47 10.68 -12.71
C GLY A 571 19.51 9.70 -12.15
N ASN A 572 19.21 8.39 -12.18
CA ASN A 572 20.15 7.36 -11.74
C ASN A 572 21.40 7.29 -12.63
N TYR A 573 21.24 7.39 -13.96
CA TYR A 573 22.36 7.35 -14.90
C TYR A 573 23.30 8.53 -14.68
N VAL A 574 22.77 9.76 -14.55
CA VAL A 574 23.57 10.94 -14.23
C VAL A 574 24.24 10.80 -12.87
N SER A 575 23.53 10.23 -11.88
CA SER A 575 24.13 9.91 -10.57
C SER A 575 25.34 8.99 -10.70
N SER A 576 25.29 8.00 -11.60
CA SER A 576 26.43 7.10 -11.87
C SER A 576 27.61 7.86 -12.48
N LEU A 577 27.36 8.83 -13.38
CA LEU A 577 28.44 9.66 -13.94
C LEU A 577 29.09 10.54 -12.88
N ILE A 578 28.30 11.13 -12.00
CA ILE A 578 28.78 11.98 -10.90
C ILE A 578 29.59 11.16 -9.90
N ILE A 579 29.07 10.02 -9.45
CA ILE A 579 29.77 9.13 -8.49
C ILE A 579 31.10 8.65 -9.06
N ASN A 580 31.14 8.23 -10.32
CA ASN A 580 32.38 7.81 -10.97
C ASN A 580 33.43 8.94 -11.03
N ASP A 581 33.00 10.20 -11.09
CA ASP A 581 33.92 11.36 -11.10
C ASP A 581 34.42 11.63 -9.67
N LEU A 582 33.56 11.54 -8.65
CA LEU A 582 33.93 11.68 -7.25
C LEU A 582 34.90 10.60 -6.77
N GLU A 583 34.64 9.33 -7.11
CA GLU A 583 35.52 8.22 -6.77
C GLU A 583 36.92 8.32 -7.41
N LYS A 584 37.02 8.94 -8.60
CA LYS A 584 38.30 9.22 -9.23
C LYS A 584 39.07 10.34 -8.53
N GLN A 585 38.37 11.35 -7.99
CA GLN A 585 38.97 12.43 -7.25
C GLN A 585 39.48 11.90 -5.90
N ASP A 586 38.69 11.13 -5.16
CA ASP A 586 39.08 10.48 -3.90
C ASP A 586 40.35 9.64 -4.09
N ASN A 587 40.40 8.79 -5.14
CA ASN A 587 41.57 7.94 -5.41
C ASN A 587 42.82 8.76 -5.79
N ASN A 588 42.67 9.90 -6.48
CA ASN A 588 43.80 10.77 -6.80
C ASN A 588 44.36 11.50 -5.57
N ASP A 589 43.49 11.89 -4.63
CA ASP A 589 43.90 12.52 -3.39
C ASP A 589 44.62 11.53 -2.45
N GLU A 590 44.21 10.26 -2.41
CA GLU A 590 44.94 9.19 -1.69
C GLU A 590 46.35 8.95 -2.27
N ILE A 591 46.49 8.94 -3.58
CA ILE A 591 47.82 8.76 -4.24
C ILE A 591 48.74 9.94 -3.94
N ASN A 592 48.24 11.17 -3.89
CA ASN A 592 49.04 12.35 -3.55
C ASN A 592 49.50 12.36 -2.08
N LEU A 593 48.72 11.84 -1.14
CA LEU A 593 49.12 11.72 0.27
C LEU A 593 50.23 10.69 0.48
N ASP A 594 50.23 9.59 -0.26
CA ASP A 594 51.28 8.57 -0.23
C ASP A 594 52.59 9.06 -0.86
N GLU A 595 52.56 9.86 -1.92
CA GLU A 595 53.77 10.48 -2.49
C GLU A 595 54.44 11.46 -1.52
N TRP A 596 53.68 12.18 -0.70
CA TRP A 596 54.23 13.11 0.30
C TRP A 596 54.87 12.40 1.52
N SER A 597 54.42 11.19 1.85
CA SER A 597 55.00 10.41 2.96
C SER A 597 56.42 9.94 2.70
N TRP A 598 56.81 9.76 1.42
CA TRP A 598 58.18 9.36 1.02
C TRP A 598 59.18 10.54 1.04
N LEU A 599 58.72 11.77 0.92
CA LEU A 599 59.57 12.98 0.94
C LEU A 599 59.88 13.50 2.34
N SER A 600 59.19 13.08 3.36
CA SER A 600 59.46 13.46 4.74
C SER A 600 60.43 12.55 5.52
N GLY A 601 61.03 11.57 4.83
CA GLY A 601 61.96 10.59 5.37
C GLY A 601 63.44 10.74 4.91
N CYS A 602 63.83 11.95 4.42
CA CYS A 602 65.26 12.26 4.11
C CYS A 602 65.74 13.38 5.02
#